data_d0b0a1d2fe4d7147313ac6143852db1a
#
_entry.id   d0b0a1d2fe4d7147313ac6143852db1a
#
_cell.length_a   1.000
_cell.length_b   1.000
_cell.length_c   1.000
_cell.angle_alpha   90.00
_cell.angle_beta   90.00
_cell.angle_gamma   90.00
#
_symmetry.space_group_name_H-M   'P 1'
#
loop_
_entity.id
_entity.type
_entity.pdbx_description
1 polymer ?
#
loop_
_entity_poly.entity_id
_entity_poly.type
_entity_poly.pdbx_seq_one_letter_code
_entity_poly.pdbx_strand_id
1 'polypeptide(L)'
;AAAGELAGELSDVSLGNQLMAQWCAKVAGLDDLLPPDHVQSALGTVAALNMAATAYGLVNGVTPTGDRFDAGHPGENDHAKHVFVGENLCAAMTFLYHGQSATGLEIAERIYTALALKTCAPWNQRCLIHADTGLPIWGDDYYSNLAIWALPMAAANQDIASFTAAGGMIDRMIEAAN
;
A
#
# COMPACT_ATOMS: atom_id res chain seq x y z
N ALA A 1 -26.41 2.64 -10.07
CA ALA A 1 -26.48 1.98 -11.37
C ALA A 1 -26.88 0.54 -11.16
N ALA A 2 -27.75 -0.02 -12.01
CA ALA A 2 -28.01 -1.45 -11.97
C ALA A 2 -26.73 -2.21 -12.36
N ALA A 3 -26.45 -3.35 -11.73
CA ALA A 3 -25.25 -4.13 -11.96
C ALA A 3 -24.98 -4.47 -13.44
N GLY A 4 -26.04 -4.53 -14.27
CA GLY A 4 -25.93 -4.78 -15.70
C GLY A 4 -25.51 -3.57 -16.56
N GLU A 5 -25.35 -2.39 -15.98
CA GLU A 5 -24.93 -1.17 -16.69
C GLU A 5 -23.41 -0.96 -16.62
N LEU A 6 -22.74 -1.69 -15.75
CA LEU A 6 -21.29 -1.66 -15.67
C LEU A 6 -20.73 -2.67 -16.68
N ALA A 7 -19.91 -2.19 -17.60
CA ALA A 7 -19.26 -3.02 -18.63
C ALA A 7 -18.18 -3.96 -18.06
N GLY A 8 -18.30 -4.36 -16.81
CA GLY A 8 -17.34 -5.20 -16.12
C GLY A 8 -18.02 -6.14 -15.14
N GLU A 9 -17.31 -7.14 -14.73
CA GLU A 9 -17.74 -8.04 -13.68
C GLU A 9 -17.71 -7.33 -12.34
N LEU A 10 -18.78 -7.49 -11.54
CA LEU A 10 -18.77 -7.10 -10.15
C LEU A 10 -17.91 -8.09 -9.37
N SER A 11 -16.98 -7.57 -8.61
CA SER A 11 -16.14 -8.38 -7.72
C SER A 11 -16.43 -7.99 -6.27
N ASP A 12 -16.51 -8.99 -5.42
CA ASP A 12 -16.55 -8.86 -3.96
C ASP A 12 -15.17 -9.03 -3.31
N VAL A 13 -14.13 -9.15 -4.14
CA VAL A 13 -12.73 -9.27 -3.69
C VAL A 13 -12.27 -7.95 -3.09
N SER A 14 -11.72 -8.00 -1.87
CA SER A 14 -11.01 -6.87 -1.27
C SER A 14 -9.64 -6.72 -1.90
N LEU A 15 -9.40 -5.59 -2.55
CA LEU A 15 -8.08 -5.23 -3.09
C LEU A 15 -7.29 -4.41 -2.07
N GLY A 16 -6.06 -4.82 -1.79
CA GLY A 16 -5.20 -4.18 -0.78
C GLY A 16 -4.91 -2.70 -1.07
N ASN A 17 -4.93 -2.30 -2.35
CA ASN A 17 -4.66 -0.94 -2.81
C ASN A 17 -5.86 -0.22 -3.43
N GLN A 18 -7.09 -0.66 -3.15
CA GLN A 18 -8.31 -0.10 -3.77
C GLN A 18 -8.51 1.40 -3.54
N LEU A 19 -7.83 1.99 -2.54
CA LEU A 19 -7.88 3.42 -2.23
C LEU A 19 -6.68 4.22 -2.76
N MET A 20 -5.98 3.73 -3.79
CA MET A 20 -4.80 4.42 -4.36
C MET A 20 -5.10 5.87 -4.78
N ALA A 21 -6.25 6.13 -5.39
CA ALA A 21 -6.64 7.49 -5.79
C ALA A 21 -6.83 8.41 -4.57
N GLN A 22 -7.30 7.87 -3.45
CA GLN A 22 -7.45 8.61 -2.20
C GLN A 22 -6.08 9.03 -1.63
N TRP A 23 -5.08 8.14 -1.67
CA TRP A 23 -3.71 8.49 -1.33
C TRP A 23 -3.16 9.61 -2.21
N CYS A 24 -3.34 9.52 -3.53
CA CYS A 24 -2.91 10.56 -4.47
C CYS A 24 -3.53 11.92 -4.15
N ALA A 25 -4.81 11.95 -3.80
CA ALA A 25 -5.50 13.18 -3.40
C ALA A 25 -4.85 13.81 -2.17
N LYS A 26 -4.57 13.03 -1.13
CA LYS A 26 -3.92 13.51 0.10
C LYS A 26 -2.51 14.04 -0.17
N VAL A 27 -1.72 13.35 -0.97
CA VAL A 27 -0.38 13.80 -1.37
C VAL A 27 -0.46 15.13 -2.12
N ALA A 28 -1.48 15.31 -2.95
CA ALA A 28 -1.71 16.55 -3.71
C ALA A 28 -2.32 17.70 -2.89
N GLY A 29 -2.62 17.49 -1.61
CA GLY A 29 -3.27 18.48 -0.75
C GLY A 29 -4.76 18.69 -1.05
N LEU A 30 -5.39 17.69 -1.65
CA LEU A 30 -6.83 17.70 -1.94
C LEU A 30 -7.63 17.06 -0.81
N ASP A 31 -8.91 17.39 -0.78
CA ASP A 31 -9.87 16.74 0.10
C ASP A 31 -10.10 15.27 -0.28
N ASP A 32 -10.85 14.56 0.56
CA ASP A 32 -11.22 13.18 0.29
C ASP A 32 -12.06 13.08 -1.01
N LEU A 33 -11.70 12.14 -1.87
CA LEU A 33 -12.44 11.85 -3.12
C LEU A 33 -13.72 11.06 -2.86
N LEU A 34 -13.78 10.34 -1.76
CA LEU A 34 -14.87 9.49 -1.35
C LEU A 34 -15.40 9.97 0.02
N PRO A 35 -16.67 9.68 0.37
CA PRO A 35 -17.19 9.95 1.69
C PRO A 35 -16.28 9.34 2.79
N PRO A 36 -15.95 10.09 3.86
CA PRO A 36 -15.00 9.64 4.87
C PRO A 36 -15.39 8.31 5.55
N ASP A 37 -16.67 8.08 5.76
CA ASP A 37 -17.21 6.83 6.32
C ASP A 37 -16.98 5.63 5.37
N HIS A 38 -17.09 5.83 4.07
CA HIS A 38 -16.78 4.80 3.06
C HIS A 38 -15.27 4.50 3.04
N VAL A 39 -14.43 5.53 3.14
CA VAL A 39 -12.97 5.34 3.25
C VAL A 39 -12.61 4.53 4.49
N GLN A 40 -13.16 4.91 5.65
CA GLN A 40 -12.92 4.18 6.90
C GLN A 40 -13.42 2.73 6.84
N SER A 41 -14.59 2.50 6.24
CA SER A 41 -15.13 1.14 6.04
C SER A 41 -14.22 0.29 5.14
N ALA A 42 -13.75 0.87 4.03
CA ALA A 42 -12.84 0.17 3.11
C ALA A 42 -11.49 -0.15 3.78
N LEU A 43 -10.90 0.80 4.51
CA LEU A 43 -9.66 0.57 5.28
C LEU A 43 -9.85 -0.53 6.32
N GLY A 44 -10.98 -0.52 7.04
CA GLY A 44 -11.32 -1.59 8.00
C GLY A 44 -11.39 -2.97 7.33
N THR A 45 -11.97 -3.06 6.13
CA THR A 45 -12.04 -4.30 5.35
C THR A 45 -10.64 -4.76 4.90
N VAL A 46 -9.83 -3.85 4.39
CA VAL A 46 -8.45 -4.15 3.97
C VAL A 46 -7.62 -4.66 5.15
N ALA A 47 -7.72 -4.03 6.31
CA ALA A 47 -7.02 -4.49 7.51
C ALA A 47 -7.49 -5.89 7.95
N ALA A 48 -8.81 -6.12 7.94
CA ALA A 48 -9.39 -7.39 8.41
C ALA A 48 -9.11 -8.57 7.46
N LEU A 49 -9.05 -8.34 6.15
CA LEU A 49 -8.89 -9.38 5.15
C LEU A 49 -7.46 -9.42 4.58
N ASN A 50 -7.02 -8.36 3.93
CA ASN A 50 -5.78 -8.37 3.17
C ASN A 50 -4.53 -8.45 4.07
N MET A 51 -4.55 -7.76 5.22
CA MET A 51 -3.45 -7.81 6.18
C MET A 51 -3.42 -9.12 6.96
N ALA A 52 -4.57 -9.70 7.27
CA ALA A 52 -4.66 -10.98 7.98
C ALA A 52 -4.20 -12.17 7.11
N ALA A 53 -4.23 -12.04 5.78
CA ALA A 53 -3.90 -13.12 4.85
C ALA A 53 -2.38 -13.37 4.69
N THR A 54 -1.51 -12.55 5.29
CA THR A 54 -0.06 -12.68 5.20
C THR A 54 0.65 -12.01 6.38
N ALA A 55 1.86 -12.45 6.69
CA ALA A 55 2.75 -11.77 7.64
C ALA A 55 3.62 -10.67 6.99
N TYR A 56 3.52 -10.45 5.67
CA TYR A 56 4.51 -9.66 4.91
C TYR A 56 3.94 -8.39 4.27
N GLY A 57 2.80 -7.92 4.74
CA GLY A 57 2.13 -6.71 4.24
C GLY A 57 0.63 -6.94 4.06
N LEU A 58 0.11 -6.56 2.89
CA LEU A 58 -1.26 -6.79 2.43
C LEU A 58 -1.22 -7.69 1.19
N VAL A 59 -1.96 -8.78 1.19
CA VAL A 59 -2.21 -9.54 -0.05
C VAL A 59 -3.04 -8.67 -0.98
N ASN A 60 -2.74 -8.71 -2.28
CA ASN A 60 -3.40 -7.85 -3.25
C ASN A 60 -4.92 -8.13 -3.35
N GLY A 61 -5.33 -9.40 -3.46
CA GLY A 61 -6.74 -9.78 -3.55
C GLY A 61 -7.13 -10.81 -2.49
N VAL A 62 -8.20 -10.55 -1.73
CA VAL A 62 -8.74 -11.47 -0.73
C VAL A 62 -10.26 -11.52 -0.83
N THR A 63 -10.82 -12.73 -0.82
CA THR A 63 -12.25 -12.97 -0.87
C THR A 63 -12.93 -12.58 0.45
N PRO A 64 -14.24 -12.42 0.51
CA PRO A 64 -14.97 -12.18 1.76
C PRO A 64 -14.80 -13.28 2.82
N THR A 65 -14.42 -14.49 2.41
CA THR A 65 -14.13 -15.62 3.32
C THR A 65 -12.72 -15.58 3.89
N GLY A 66 -11.87 -14.65 3.46
CA GLY A 66 -10.49 -14.51 3.90
C GLY A 66 -9.47 -15.30 3.08
N ASP A 67 -9.93 -15.99 2.03
CA ASP A 67 -9.05 -16.73 1.13
C ASP A 67 -8.37 -15.78 0.14
N ARG A 68 -7.11 -16.04 -0.21
CA ARG A 68 -6.43 -15.29 -1.27
C ARG A 68 -7.13 -15.54 -2.61
N PHE A 69 -7.43 -14.47 -3.30
CA PHE A 69 -8.13 -14.55 -4.58
C PHE A 69 -7.25 -15.20 -5.65
N ASP A 70 -7.79 -16.23 -6.31
CA ASP A 70 -7.16 -16.91 -7.43
C ASP A 70 -7.66 -16.29 -8.74
N ALA A 71 -6.80 -15.53 -9.41
CA ALA A 71 -7.13 -14.94 -10.71
C ALA A 71 -6.93 -15.92 -11.89
N GLY A 72 -6.55 -17.18 -11.60
CA GLY A 72 -6.37 -18.22 -12.61
C GLY A 72 -5.07 -18.12 -13.40
N HIS A 73 -4.12 -17.31 -12.95
CA HIS A 73 -2.79 -17.27 -13.57
C HIS A 73 -1.88 -18.33 -12.98
N PRO A 74 -1.08 -19.03 -13.82
CA PRO A 74 -0.24 -20.12 -13.34
C PRO A 74 0.94 -19.62 -12.49
N GLY A 75 1.16 -20.34 -11.37
CA GLY A 75 2.36 -20.17 -10.55
C GLY A 75 2.49 -18.80 -9.87
N GLU A 76 3.73 -18.33 -9.78
CA GLU A 76 4.10 -17.07 -9.14
C GLU A 76 3.63 -15.81 -9.89
N ASN A 77 3.07 -15.97 -11.09
CA ASN A 77 2.49 -14.86 -11.85
C ASN A 77 1.06 -14.49 -11.43
N ASP A 78 0.50 -15.18 -10.45
CA ASP A 78 -0.79 -14.78 -9.89
C ASP A 78 -0.61 -13.60 -8.91
N HIS A 79 -0.59 -12.42 -9.47
CA HIS A 79 -0.40 -11.17 -8.73
C HIS A 79 -1.46 -10.95 -7.66
N ALA A 80 -2.65 -11.50 -7.82
CA ALA A 80 -3.72 -11.36 -6.83
C ALA A 80 -3.40 -12.03 -5.49
N LYS A 81 -2.65 -13.14 -5.52
CA LYS A 81 -2.30 -13.94 -4.33
C LYS A 81 -1.13 -13.40 -3.51
N HIS A 82 -0.41 -12.43 -4.05
CA HIS A 82 0.86 -11.98 -3.50
C HIS A 82 0.82 -10.53 -3.02
N VAL A 83 1.95 -10.06 -2.49
CA VAL A 83 2.09 -8.73 -1.91
C VAL A 83 2.82 -7.83 -2.89
N PHE A 84 2.15 -6.80 -3.37
CA PHE A 84 2.78 -5.73 -4.15
C PHE A 84 3.47 -4.74 -3.23
N VAL A 85 4.76 -4.53 -3.39
CA VAL A 85 5.56 -3.72 -2.49
C VAL A 85 5.17 -2.24 -2.55
N GLY A 86 5.18 -1.64 -3.72
CA GLY A 86 4.86 -0.22 -3.90
C GLY A 86 3.43 0.12 -3.51
N GLU A 87 2.48 -0.69 -3.92
CA GLU A 87 1.07 -0.56 -3.59
C GLU A 87 0.82 -0.69 -2.08
N ASN A 88 1.53 -1.56 -1.40
CA ASN A 88 1.47 -1.67 0.05
C ASN A 88 1.96 -0.41 0.77
N LEU A 89 3.01 0.23 0.24
CA LEU A 89 3.50 1.49 0.78
C LEU A 89 2.47 2.62 0.58
N CYS A 90 1.81 2.67 -0.58
CA CYS A 90 0.72 3.62 -0.81
C CYS A 90 -0.49 3.35 0.10
N ALA A 91 -0.85 2.07 0.29
CA ALA A 91 -1.89 1.69 1.24
C ALA A 91 -1.52 2.08 2.68
N ALA A 92 -0.30 1.80 3.12
CA ALA A 92 0.21 2.22 4.43
C ALA A 92 0.05 3.72 4.65
N MET A 93 0.43 4.54 3.66
CA MET A 93 0.25 5.98 3.71
C MET A 93 -1.23 6.41 3.73
N THR A 94 -2.11 5.69 3.03
CA THR A 94 -3.55 5.93 3.11
C THR A 94 -4.07 5.74 4.53
N PHE A 95 -3.67 4.67 5.21
CA PHE A 95 -3.98 4.45 6.63
C PHE A 95 -3.48 5.60 7.52
N LEU A 96 -2.24 6.07 7.28
CA LEU A 96 -1.67 7.19 8.05
C LEU A 96 -2.50 8.47 7.87
N TYR A 97 -2.82 8.86 6.64
CA TYR A 97 -3.62 10.06 6.36
C TYR A 97 -5.04 10.01 6.94
N HIS A 98 -5.57 8.82 7.17
CA HIS A 98 -6.90 8.61 7.74
C HIS A 98 -6.88 8.28 9.25
N GLY A 99 -5.78 8.59 9.94
CA GLY A 99 -5.67 8.49 11.39
C GLY A 99 -5.46 7.08 11.94
N GLN A 100 -5.29 6.07 11.06
CA GLN A 100 -5.02 4.69 11.45
C GLN A 100 -3.50 4.39 11.49
N SER A 101 -2.77 5.20 12.25
CA SER A 101 -1.30 5.23 12.22
C SER A 101 -0.66 3.90 12.62
N ALA A 102 -1.22 3.19 13.60
CA ALA A 102 -0.67 1.90 14.02
C ALA A 102 -0.70 0.89 12.87
N THR A 103 -1.82 0.77 12.16
CA THR A 103 -1.97 -0.13 11.03
C THR A 103 -1.07 0.28 9.85
N GLY A 104 -1.03 1.57 9.52
CA GLY A 104 -0.18 2.07 8.45
C GLY A 104 1.30 1.80 8.69
N LEU A 105 1.80 2.06 9.90
CA LEU A 105 3.18 1.78 10.27
C LEU A 105 3.48 0.28 10.27
N GLU A 106 2.55 -0.55 10.75
CA GLU A 106 2.73 -2.00 10.74
C GLU A 106 2.85 -2.56 9.31
N ILE A 107 2.03 -2.08 8.36
CA ILE A 107 2.14 -2.48 6.96
C ILE A 107 3.53 -2.10 6.41
N ALA A 108 3.97 -0.88 6.63
CA ALA A 108 5.28 -0.40 6.19
C ALA A 108 6.43 -1.20 6.81
N GLU A 109 6.35 -1.53 8.11
CA GLU A 109 7.32 -2.34 8.82
C GLU A 109 7.41 -3.77 8.27
N ARG A 110 6.27 -4.40 7.96
CA ARG A 110 6.23 -5.73 7.35
C ARG A 110 6.94 -5.75 6.00
N ILE A 111 6.70 -4.74 5.16
CA ILE A 111 7.38 -4.58 3.86
C ILE A 111 8.87 -4.35 4.05
N TYR A 112 9.26 -3.42 4.92
CA TYR A 112 10.68 -3.14 5.22
C TYR A 112 11.39 -4.40 5.73
N THR A 113 10.78 -5.11 6.65
CA THR A 113 11.35 -6.34 7.22
C THR A 113 11.56 -7.41 6.14
N ALA A 114 10.60 -7.59 5.24
CA ALA A 114 10.73 -8.54 4.14
C ALA A 114 11.89 -8.16 3.20
N LEU A 115 11.97 -6.90 2.78
CA LEU A 115 12.94 -6.44 1.80
C LEU A 115 14.35 -6.25 2.38
N ALA A 116 14.46 -5.53 3.49
CA ALA A 116 15.75 -5.12 4.02
C ALA A 116 16.39 -6.17 4.93
N LEU A 117 15.60 -6.79 5.80
CA LEU A 117 16.14 -7.67 6.83
C LEU A 117 16.09 -9.14 6.43
N LYS A 118 15.00 -9.59 5.79
CA LYS A 118 14.85 -10.99 5.41
C LYS A 118 15.59 -11.33 4.11
N THR A 119 15.41 -10.51 3.08
CA THR A 119 16.02 -10.77 1.77
C THR A 119 17.35 -10.05 1.56
N CYS A 120 17.70 -9.11 2.43
CA CYS A 120 18.89 -8.26 2.34
C CYS A 120 19.04 -7.57 0.98
N ALA A 121 17.91 -7.22 0.34
CA ALA A 121 17.89 -6.62 -1.00
C ALA A 121 17.20 -5.25 -1.00
N PRO A 122 17.63 -4.27 -0.17
CA PRO A 122 16.97 -2.98 -0.08
C PRO A 122 17.14 -2.11 -1.34
N TRP A 123 18.11 -2.43 -2.19
CA TRP A 123 18.43 -1.65 -3.39
C TRP A 123 17.82 -2.20 -4.67
N ASN A 124 17.78 -3.52 -4.84
CA ASN A 124 17.06 -4.17 -5.93
C ASN A 124 15.71 -4.68 -5.41
N GLN A 125 14.78 -3.78 -5.24
CA GLN A 125 13.47 -4.13 -4.72
C GLN A 125 12.60 -4.73 -5.81
N ARG A 126 12.01 -5.88 -5.50
CA ARG A 126 11.06 -6.54 -6.39
C ARG A 126 9.69 -5.88 -6.33
N CYS A 127 8.93 -6.01 -7.42
CA CYS A 127 7.53 -5.60 -7.45
C CYS A 127 6.69 -6.43 -6.49
N LEU A 128 6.91 -7.75 -6.51
CA LEU A 128 6.15 -8.72 -5.73
C LEU A 128 7.04 -9.48 -4.74
N ILE A 129 6.47 -9.72 -3.57
CA ILE A 129 6.96 -10.70 -2.61
C ILE A 129 5.89 -11.77 -2.35
N HIS A 130 6.35 -12.99 -2.15
CA HIS A 130 5.49 -14.16 -1.94
C HIS A 130 4.79 -14.06 -0.59
N ALA A 131 3.47 -14.20 -0.57
CA ALA A 131 2.66 -13.98 0.62
C ALA A 131 2.90 -15.00 1.75
N ASP A 132 3.44 -16.21 1.46
CA ASP A 132 3.75 -17.22 2.49
C ASP A 132 5.18 -17.13 2.98
N THR A 133 6.12 -16.73 2.12
CA THR A 133 7.55 -16.79 2.42
C THR A 133 8.20 -15.43 2.62
N GLY A 134 7.57 -14.34 2.13
CA GLY A 134 8.17 -13.01 2.10
C GLY A 134 9.40 -12.88 1.19
N LEU A 135 9.63 -13.88 0.31
CA LEU A 135 10.73 -13.86 -0.64
C LEU A 135 10.32 -13.13 -1.92
N PRO A 136 11.25 -12.44 -2.57
CA PRO A 136 10.99 -11.78 -3.85
C PRO A 136 10.68 -12.81 -4.92
N ILE A 137 9.67 -12.55 -5.77
CA ILE A 137 9.25 -13.48 -6.82
C ILE A 137 9.22 -12.87 -8.21
N TRP A 138 8.93 -11.57 -8.34
CA TRP A 138 8.78 -10.95 -9.65
C TRP A 138 9.17 -9.48 -9.66
N GLY A 139 9.70 -9.02 -10.79
CA GLY A 139 10.01 -7.61 -11.07
C GLY A 139 11.30 -7.14 -10.41
N ASP A 140 12.35 -6.91 -11.20
CA ASP A 140 13.60 -6.33 -10.73
C ASP A 140 13.53 -4.81 -10.74
N ASP A 141 14.23 -4.14 -9.81
CA ASP A 141 14.40 -2.69 -9.74
C ASP A 141 13.10 -1.91 -9.96
N TYR A 142 12.03 -2.32 -9.27
CA TYR A 142 10.69 -1.83 -9.54
C TYR A 142 10.47 -0.42 -8.97
N TYR A 143 10.34 0.54 -9.84
CA TYR A 143 10.34 1.97 -9.51
C TYR A 143 9.17 2.42 -8.61
N SER A 144 8.01 1.74 -8.61
CA SER A 144 6.88 2.11 -7.76
C SER A 144 7.23 2.01 -6.27
N ASN A 145 8.24 1.22 -5.91
CA ASN A 145 8.71 1.09 -4.54
C ASN A 145 9.35 2.38 -4.01
N LEU A 146 9.71 3.32 -4.88
CA LEU A 146 10.16 4.66 -4.49
C LEU A 146 9.10 5.45 -3.71
N ALA A 147 7.85 5.00 -3.72
CA ALA A 147 6.77 5.55 -2.87
C ALA A 147 7.16 5.58 -1.38
N ILE A 148 8.10 4.73 -0.93
CA ILE A 148 8.61 4.73 0.44
C ILE A 148 9.13 6.11 0.90
N TRP A 149 9.67 6.91 0.00
CA TRP A 149 10.17 8.25 0.31
C TRP A 149 9.08 9.24 0.74
N ALA A 150 7.82 8.95 0.41
CA ALA A 150 6.68 9.75 0.85
C ALA A 150 6.13 9.32 2.23
N LEU A 151 6.59 8.20 2.78
CA LEU A 151 6.11 7.69 4.08
C LEU A 151 6.28 8.70 5.22
N PRO A 152 7.43 9.40 5.39
CA PRO A 152 7.57 10.44 6.42
C PRO A 152 6.59 11.59 6.25
N MET A 153 6.25 11.97 5.01
CA MET A 153 5.26 12.99 4.71
C MET A 153 3.87 12.57 5.18
N ALA A 154 3.45 11.34 4.88
CA ALA A 154 2.18 10.81 5.33
C ALA A 154 2.12 10.65 6.86
N ALA A 155 3.22 10.20 7.50
CA ALA A 155 3.32 10.08 8.95
C ALA A 155 3.20 11.45 9.66
N ALA A 156 3.65 12.52 9.01
CA ALA A 156 3.51 13.89 9.49
C ALA A 156 2.17 14.53 9.08
N ASN A 157 1.29 13.81 8.40
CA ASN A 157 0.03 14.30 7.84
C ASN A 157 0.22 15.57 6.98
N GLN A 158 1.25 15.56 6.13
CA GLN A 158 1.60 16.66 5.23
C GLN A 158 1.30 16.31 3.77
N ASP A 159 0.94 17.31 2.98
CA ASP A 159 0.93 17.22 1.52
C ASP A 159 2.32 17.52 0.93
N ILE A 160 2.47 17.36 -0.38
CA ILE A 160 3.75 17.60 -1.05
C ILE A 160 4.19 19.07 -0.93
N ALA A 161 3.25 20.01 -0.94
CA ALA A 161 3.55 21.44 -0.83
C ALA A 161 4.10 21.78 0.55
N SER A 162 3.46 21.27 1.62
CA SER A 162 3.91 21.46 3.01
C SER A 162 5.25 20.74 3.27
N PHE A 163 5.42 19.55 2.71
CA PHE A 163 6.63 18.73 2.90
C PHE A 163 7.87 19.37 2.27
N THR A 164 7.69 20.05 1.14
CA THR A 164 8.76 20.70 0.38
C THR A 164 8.90 22.20 0.65
N ALA A 165 8.02 22.80 1.45
CA ALA A 165 8.10 24.21 1.80
C ALA A 165 9.37 24.55 2.59
N ALA A 166 9.78 25.81 2.56
CA ALA A 166 10.89 26.31 3.38
C ALA A 166 10.65 25.99 4.87
N GLY A 167 11.64 25.40 5.53
CA GLY A 167 11.53 24.86 6.89
C GLY A 167 10.73 23.55 7.01
N GLY A 168 10.31 22.98 5.88
CA GLY A 168 9.66 21.67 5.80
C GLY A 168 10.62 20.52 6.10
N MET A 169 10.11 19.29 5.99
CA MET A 169 10.91 18.11 6.38
C MET A 169 12.15 17.95 5.51
N ILE A 170 12.09 18.25 4.22
CA ILE A 170 13.25 18.16 3.31
C ILE A 170 14.35 19.13 3.74
N ASP A 171 14.01 20.38 4.04
CA ASP A 171 14.99 21.36 4.53
C ASP A 171 15.66 20.88 5.83
N ARG A 172 14.87 20.38 6.77
CA ARG A 172 15.40 19.85 8.04
C ARG A 172 16.30 18.63 7.84
N MET A 173 15.98 17.76 6.87
CA MET A 173 16.85 16.62 6.53
C MET A 173 18.16 17.09 5.92
N ILE A 174 18.14 18.09 5.05
CA ILE A 174 19.34 18.69 4.43
C ILE A 174 20.19 19.37 5.52
N GLU A 175 19.58 20.16 6.41
CA GLU A 175 20.27 20.80 7.53
C GLU A 175 20.91 19.80 8.48
N ALA A 176 20.24 18.68 8.78
CA ALA A 176 20.76 17.64 9.66
C ALA A 176 21.90 16.81 9.01
N ALA A 177 22.04 16.85 7.69
CA ALA A 177 23.10 16.14 6.95
C ALA A 177 24.39 16.97 6.76
N ASN A 178 24.35 18.29 7.07
CA ASN A 178 25.48 19.21 7.01
C ASN A 178 26.09 19.46 8.39
#